data_c2b8891eb7e18287880048a868e67ec1
#
_entry.id   c2b8891eb7e18287880048a868e67ec1
#
_cell.length_a   1.000
_cell.length_b   1.000
_cell.length_c   1.000
_cell.angle_alpha   90.00
_cell.angle_beta   90.00
_cell.angle_gamma   90.00
#
_symmetry.space_group_name_H-M   'P 1'
#
loop_
_entity.id
_entity.type
_entity.pdbx_description
1 polymer ?
#
loop_
_entity_poly.entity_id
_entity_poly.type
_entity_poly.pdbx_seq_one_letter_code
_entity_poly.pdbx_strand_id
1 'polypeptide(L)'
;GSSTYDHWGGNRIGKNLFANCILALNARTGERVWHYQVVHHDIWDYDLPCPPNLVQVKQEGKIIDAIAQPTKMGHLFVLDRESGQPIFPVEEIPVPQSTIPGEETWPTQPFPPSSLRYAQQRFTEEEVSQRTPAATKAIKERLRKMQTGDIFLPPGLKDAVTLPQFNGGTDWGGAAYDPIERTLFVNCSNEAEWISMNKAEPPKSISRFELGKQLYRGLCASCHGHELARNPGAPSLTDLRQVVANQPVEHVRSILENGKGQMPKFAVLSTDEQEALTAFIRENGKDKLLNRASLQLSYADAIPYVATGHNEFKDPDGFPVNQPPWGTLSAIDLDKGEIKWQATLGTYPELEAQGLAPTGTFNMGGPIATASGLVFIGATM
;
A
#
# COMPACT_ATOMS: atom_id res chain seq x y z
N GLY A 1 4.24 -6.02 2.69
CA GLY A 1 4.34 -4.84 1.84
C GLY A 1 4.21 -5.18 0.37
N SER A 2 3.95 -4.18 -0.46
CA SER A 2 3.91 -4.29 -1.92
C SER A 2 5.29 -4.55 -2.53
N SER A 3 5.33 -5.02 -3.77
CA SER A 3 6.57 -5.12 -4.54
C SER A 3 6.98 -3.74 -5.07
N THR A 4 8.25 -3.40 -5.01
CA THR A 4 8.80 -2.18 -5.61
C THR A 4 9.02 -2.40 -7.14
N TYR A 5 8.64 -1.52 -7.99
CA TYR A 5 7.97 -0.23 -7.77
C TYR A 5 6.45 -0.41 -7.69
N ASP A 6 5.76 0.35 -6.81
CA ASP A 6 4.37 0.06 -6.40
C ASP A 6 3.33 0.17 -7.51
N HIS A 7 3.53 1.03 -8.53
CA HIS A 7 2.52 1.35 -9.54
C HIS A 7 2.88 0.91 -10.97
N TRP A 8 4.01 0.22 -11.15
CA TRP A 8 4.41 -0.40 -12.40
C TRP A 8 5.27 -1.63 -12.12
N GLY A 9 4.92 -2.75 -12.69
CA GLY A 9 5.51 -4.06 -12.41
C GLY A 9 6.10 -4.77 -13.63
N GLY A 10 6.25 -4.11 -14.78
CA GLY A 10 6.73 -4.76 -15.99
C GLY A 10 8.14 -5.36 -15.91
N ASN A 11 8.93 -4.99 -14.89
CA ASN A 11 10.24 -5.61 -14.59
C ASN A 11 10.16 -6.75 -13.55
N ARG A 12 8.96 -7.08 -13.06
CA ARG A 12 8.72 -8.10 -12.01
C ARG A 12 7.53 -8.99 -12.36
N ILE A 13 7.60 -9.69 -13.49
CA ILE A 13 6.53 -10.52 -14.05
C ILE A 13 6.00 -11.56 -13.04
N GLY A 14 4.72 -11.91 -13.17
CA GLY A 14 4.05 -12.93 -12.38
C GLY A 14 3.40 -12.41 -11.09
N LYS A 15 3.04 -13.30 -10.18
CA LYS A 15 2.32 -12.96 -8.92
C LYS A 15 3.14 -12.14 -7.92
N ASN A 16 4.44 -12.04 -8.08
CA ASN A 16 5.39 -11.40 -7.17
C ASN A 16 5.37 -11.95 -5.73
N LEU A 17 5.41 -13.27 -5.61
CA LEU A 17 5.54 -13.90 -4.30
C LEU A 17 6.93 -13.53 -3.69
N PHE A 18 6.99 -13.09 -2.43
CA PHE A 18 5.92 -13.13 -1.40
C PHE A 18 5.42 -11.74 -1.01
N ALA A 19 5.36 -10.80 -1.95
CA ALA A 19 4.67 -9.54 -1.68
C ALA A 19 3.18 -9.76 -1.42
N ASN A 20 2.59 -8.87 -0.62
CA ASN A 20 1.17 -8.88 -0.27
C ASN A 20 0.69 -10.22 0.31
N CYS A 21 1.58 -10.91 1.03
CA CYS A 21 1.32 -12.20 1.64
C CYS A 21 1.20 -12.12 3.16
N ILE A 22 0.28 -12.90 3.70
CA ILE A 22 0.31 -13.34 5.09
C ILE A 22 1.26 -14.55 5.15
N LEU A 23 2.23 -14.53 6.05
CA LEU A 23 3.20 -15.60 6.22
C LEU A 23 3.06 -16.21 7.61
N ALA A 24 2.88 -17.51 7.70
CA ALA A 24 3.03 -18.26 8.95
C ALA A 24 4.43 -18.88 9.02
N LEU A 25 5.16 -18.55 10.05
CA LEU A 25 6.51 -19.02 10.27
C LEU A 25 6.56 -19.83 11.58
N ASN A 26 7.36 -20.88 11.59
CA ASN A 26 7.69 -21.59 12.81
C ASN A 26 8.55 -20.65 13.70
N ALA A 27 8.04 -20.28 14.86
CA ALA A 27 8.69 -19.32 15.76
C ALA A 27 10.06 -19.76 16.30
N ARG A 28 10.37 -21.07 16.25
CA ARG A 28 11.65 -21.62 16.72
C ARG A 28 12.69 -21.71 15.61
N THR A 29 12.26 -22.00 14.38
CA THR A 29 13.19 -22.26 13.24
C THR A 29 13.20 -21.15 12.21
N GLY A 30 12.17 -20.29 12.15
CA GLY A 30 11.95 -19.31 11.10
C GLY A 30 11.47 -19.90 9.76
N GLU A 31 11.26 -21.23 9.70
CA GLU A 31 10.78 -21.90 8.51
C GLU A 31 9.33 -21.53 8.21
N ARG A 32 9.03 -21.30 6.93
CA ARG A 32 7.67 -21.01 6.49
C ARG A 32 6.80 -22.25 6.57
N VAL A 33 5.68 -22.15 7.30
CA VAL A 33 4.67 -23.20 7.39
C VAL A 33 3.69 -23.08 6.22
N TRP A 34 3.10 -21.90 6.02
CA TRP A 34 2.23 -21.58 4.90
C TRP A 34 2.31 -20.09 4.51
N HIS A 35 1.69 -19.74 3.41
CA HIS A 35 1.45 -18.36 3.02
C HIS A 35 0.13 -18.24 2.29
N TYR A 36 -0.44 -17.03 2.36
CA TYR A 36 -1.62 -16.65 1.59
C TYR A 36 -1.42 -15.27 0.99
N GLN A 37 -1.55 -15.15 -0.33
CA GLN A 37 -1.37 -13.88 -1.03
C GLN A 37 -2.73 -13.21 -1.24
N VAL A 38 -2.89 -11.97 -0.78
CA VAL A 38 -4.16 -11.23 -0.83
C VAL A 38 -4.26 -10.29 -2.03
N VAL A 39 -3.13 -9.97 -2.68
CA VAL A 39 -3.07 -9.23 -3.96
C VAL A 39 -1.98 -9.83 -4.82
N HIS A 40 -2.33 -10.19 -6.04
CA HIS A 40 -1.38 -10.67 -7.05
C HIS A 40 -0.84 -9.50 -7.85
N HIS A 41 0.48 -9.47 -8.09
CA HIS A 41 1.13 -8.46 -8.94
C HIS A 41 0.63 -7.04 -8.63
N ASP A 42 0.79 -6.63 -7.39
CA ASP A 42 0.26 -5.37 -6.90
C ASP A 42 0.86 -4.16 -7.65
N ILE A 43 -0.01 -3.36 -8.25
CA ILE A 43 0.28 -2.07 -8.89
C ILE A 43 -0.63 -0.96 -8.34
N TRP A 44 -1.26 -1.19 -7.20
CA TRP A 44 -2.21 -0.28 -6.55
C TRP A 44 -1.74 0.20 -5.17
N ASP A 45 -0.58 -0.30 -4.69
CA ASP A 45 -0.12 -0.10 -3.30
C ASP A 45 -1.10 -0.67 -2.26
N TYR A 46 -1.70 -1.83 -2.58
CA TYR A 46 -2.65 -2.53 -1.70
C TYR A 46 -1.97 -3.51 -0.75
N ASP A 47 -0.84 -3.09 -0.16
CA ASP A 47 -0.15 -3.88 0.83
C ASP A 47 -0.97 -4.07 2.12
N LEU A 48 -0.58 -5.08 2.91
CA LEU A 48 -1.18 -5.35 4.21
C LEU A 48 -0.70 -4.31 5.23
N PRO A 49 -1.58 -3.41 5.72
CA PRO A 49 -1.16 -2.25 6.50
C PRO A 49 -0.92 -2.58 7.97
N CYS A 50 -1.50 -3.66 8.47
CA CYS A 50 -1.49 -4.03 9.88
C CYS A 50 -1.26 -5.53 10.07
N PRO A 51 -0.81 -5.98 11.27
CA PRO A 51 -0.76 -7.40 11.58
C PRO A 51 -2.16 -8.00 11.63
N PRO A 52 -2.32 -9.31 11.29
CA PRO A 52 -3.60 -9.99 11.45
C PRO A 52 -3.97 -10.13 12.93
N ASN A 53 -5.27 -10.08 13.21
CA ASN A 53 -5.80 -10.40 14.52
C ASN A 53 -5.89 -11.92 14.69
N LEU A 54 -5.46 -12.43 15.85
CA LEU A 54 -5.74 -13.81 16.25
C LEU A 54 -7.18 -13.88 16.74
N VAL A 55 -7.99 -14.73 16.11
CA VAL A 55 -9.44 -14.81 16.35
C VAL A 55 -9.89 -16.26 16.46
N GLN A 56 -11.13 -16.44 16.88
CA GLN A 56 -11.84 -17.70 16.82
C GLN A 56 -13.12 -17.54 16.01
N VAL A 57 -13.43 -18.56 15.21
CA VAL A 57 -14.63 -18.63 14.37
C VAL A 57 -15.37 -19.91 14.69
N LYS A 58 -16.69 -19.83 14.86
CA LYS A 58 -17.53 -21.02 15.08
C LYS A 58 -18.21 -21.43 13.78
N GLN A 59 -17.83 -22.59 13.26
CA GLN A 59 -18.42 -23.19 12.05
C GLN A 59 -18.96 -24.59 12.38
N GLU A 60 -20.20 -24.87 12.02
CA GLU A 60 -20.82 -26.18 12.22
C GLU A 60 -20.69 -26.73 13.68
N GLY A 61 -20.76 -25.83 14.64
CA GLY A 61 -20.63 -26.15 16.06
C GLY A 61 -19.19 -26.32 16.57
N LYS A 62 -18.17 -26.24 15.72
CA LYS A 62 -16.76 -26.33 16.08
C LYS A 62 -16.13 -24.92 16.16
N ILE A 63 -15.22 -24.75 17.11
CA ILE A 63 -14.39 -23.55 17.20
C ILE A 63 -13.12 -23.80 16.38
N ILE A 64 -12.85 -22.89 15.45
CA ILE A 64 -11.65 -22.88 14.60
C ILE A 64 -10.78 -21.71 15.05
N ASP A 65 -9.55 -21.99 15.41
CA ASP A 65 -8.54 -20.96 15.65
C ASP A 65 -8.12 -20.36 14.30
N ALA A 66 -8.31 -19.06 14.15
CA ALA A 66 -8.16 -18.36 12.88
C ALA A 66 -7.32 -17.09 13.00
N ILE A 67 -7.01 -16.51 11.88
CA ILE A 67 -6.56 -15.13 11.75
C ILE A 67 -7.56 -14.35 10.92
N ALA A 68 -7.74 -13.08 11.27
CA ALA A 68 -8.52 -12.11 10.51
C ALA A 68 -7.60 -10.97 10.06
N GLN A 69 -7.47 -10.78 8.75
CA GLN A 69 -6.60 -9.79 8.13
C GLN A 69 -7.43 -8.70 7.44
N PRO A 70 -7.57 -7.52 8.05
CA PRO A 70 -8.07 -6.34 7.37
C PRO A 70 -7.05 -5.85 6.33
N THR A 71 -7.53 -5.23 5.27
CA THR A 71 -6.69 -4.79 4.15
C THR A 71 -6.98 -3.35 3.73
N LYS A 72 -6.05 -2.72 3.03
CA LYS A 72 -6.24 -1.40 2.39
C LYS A 72 -7.45 -1.37 1.45
N MET A 73 -7.76 -2.49 0.82
CA MET A 73 -8.94 -2.63 -0.05
C MET A 73 -10.27 -2.61 0.72
N GLY A 74 -10.26 -2.67 2.06
CA GLY A 74 -11.47 -2.89 2.83
C GLY A 74 -12.04 -4.30 2.68
N HIS A 75 -11.22 -5.27 2.33
CA HIS A 75 -11.53 -6.70 2.35
C HIS A 75 -11.03 -7.32 3.65
N LEU A 76 -11.85 -8.20 4.23
CA LEU A 76 -11.45 -9.02 5.37
C LEU A 76 -11.21 -10.46 4.91
N PHE A 77 -9.97 -10.91 5.03
CA PHE A 77 -9.62 -12.32 4.84
C PHE A 77 -9.57 -13.02 6.20
N VAL A 78 -10.31 -14.11 6.32
CA VAL A 78 -10.34 -14.93 7.54
C VAL A 78 -9.82 -16.32 7.18
N LEU A 79 -8.67 -16.69 7.76
CA LEU A 79 -7.96 -17.92 7.41
C LEU A 79 -7.80 -18.81 8.63
N ASP A 80 -7.91 -20.11 8.44
CA ASP A 80 -7.53 -21.10 9.44
C ASP A 80 -6.04 -20.91 9.79
N ARG A 81 -5.74 -20.80 11.08
CA ARG A 81 -4.41 -20.43 11.57
C ARG A 81 -3.35 -21.50 11.32
N GLU A 82 -3.76 -22.77 11.27
CA GLU A 82 -2.84 -23.90 11.10
C GLU A 82 -2.51 -24.16 9.63
N SER A 83 -3.54 -24.10 8.77
CA SER A 83 -3.43 -24.46 7.35
C SER A 83 -3.28 -23.27 6.40
N GLY A 84 -3.67 -22.05 6.80
CA GLY A 84 -3.75 -20.87 5.94
C GLY A 84 -4.91 -20.92 4.94
N GLN A 85 -5.82 -21.88 5.04
CA GLN A 85 -6.96 -21.99 4.14
C GLN A 85 -8.04 -20.97 4.52
N PRO A 86 -8.70 -20.33 3.55
CA PRO A 86 -9.83 -19.44 3.81
C PRO A 86 -10.98 -20.16 4.48
N ILE A 87 -11.52 -19.58 5.56
CA ILE A 87 -12.72 -20.09 6.26
C ILE A 87 -13.99 -19.76 5.46
N PHE A 88 -14.03 -18.59 4.86
CA PHE A 88 -15.07 -18.16 3.94
C PHE A 88 -14.56 -18.27 2.50
N PRO A 89 -15.41 -18.63 1.52
CA PRO A 89 -14.99 -18.79 0.12
C PRO A 89 -14.30 -17.53 -0.42
N VAL A 90 -13.16 -17.69 -1.04
CA VAL A 90 -12.46 -16.61 -1.77
C VAL A 90 -12.46 -16.98 -3.25
N GLU A 91 -12.91 -16.05 -4.09
CA GLU A 91 -13.02 -16.25 -5.52
C GLU A 91 -11.95 -15.47 -6.27
N GLU A 92 -11.33 -16.09 -7.26
CA GLU A 92 -10.43 -15.42 -8.21
C GLU A 92 -11.29 -14.72 -9.27
N ILE A 93 -11.43 -13.40 -9.14
CA ILE A 93 -12.26 -12.58 -10.05
C ILE A 93 -11.37 -11.89 -11.07
N PRO A 94 -11.72 -11.96 -12.39
CA PRO A 94 -11.01 -11.22 -13.43
C PRO A 94 -10.99 -9.71 -13.18
N VAL A 95 -9.84 -9.07 -13.41
CA VAL A 95 -9.65 -7.63 -13.24
C VAL A 95 -9.15 -6.97 -14.52
N PRO A 96 -9.36 -5.66 -14.70
CA PRO A 96 -8.89 -4.94 -15.88
C PRO A 96 -7.36 -5.05 -16.02
N GLN A 97 -6.91 -5.20 -17.26
CA GLN A 97 -5.49 -5.21 -17.57
C GLN A 97 -4.96 -3.77 -17.72
N SER A 98 -3.71 -3.55 -17.30
CA SER A 98 -3.05 -2.27 -17.51
C SER A 98 -2.87 -1.96 -19.00
N THR A 99 -2.97 -0.69 -19.34
CA THR A 99 -2.68 -0.17 -20.68
C THR A 99 -1.29 0.46 -20.78
N ILE A 100 -0.52 0.43 -19.69
CA ILE A 100 0.86 0.96 -19.66
C ILE A 100 1.77 0.00 -20.42
N PRO A 101 2.56 0.47 -21.39
CA PRO A 101 3.47 -0.39 -22.13
C PRO A 101 4.46 -1.14 -21.22
N GLY A 102 4.58 -2.45 -21.44
CA GLY A 102 5.46 -3.33 -20.68
C GLY A 102 4.90 -3.80 -19.33
N GLU A 103 3.72 -3.35 -18.92
CA GLU A 103 3.01 -3.86 -17.74
C GLU A 103 2.21 -5.12 -18.10
N GLU A 104 2.37 -6.18 -17.31
CA GLU A 104 1.60 -7.42 -17.42
C GLU A 104 0.87 -7.68 -16.10
N THR A 105 -0.29 -7.04 -15.93
CA THR A 105 -1.13 -7.21 -14.74
C THR A 105 -1.57 -8.67 -14.59
N TRP A 106 -1.56 -9.20 -13.37
CA TRP A 106 -2.12 -10.53 -13.11
C TRP A 106 -3.62 -10.56 -13.44
N PRO A 107 -4.12 -11.55 -14.17
CA PRO A 107 -5.45 -11.48 -14.77
C PRO A 107 -6.61 -11.54 -13.77
N THR A 108 -6.38 -12.06 -12.56
CA THR A 108 -7.40 -12.22 -11.52
C THR A 108 -6.89 -11.70 -10.17
N GLN A 109 -7.81 -11.40 -9.27
CA GLN A 109 -7.50 -11.06 -7.89
C GLN A 109 -8.40 -11.84 -6.93
N PRO A 110 -7.93 -12.16 -5.71
CA PRO A 110 -8.73 -12.87 -4.72
C PRO A 110 -9.73 -11.94 -4.04
N PHE A 111 -11.00 -12.28 -4.11
CA PHE A 111 -12.09 -11.56 -3.48
C PHE A 111 -12.76 -12.41 -2.40
N PRO A 112 -12.82 -11.94 -1.14
CA PRO A 112 -13.68 -12.56 -0.14
C PRO A 112 -15.16 -12.30 -0.47
N PRO A 113 -16.12 -12.97 0.19
CA PRO A 113 -17.55 -12.70 0.00
C PRO A 113 -17.87 -11.21 0.15
N SER A 114 -18.88 -10.72 -0.55
CA SER A 114 -19.29 -9.31 -0.48
C SER A 114 -19.65 -8.86 0.93
N SER A 115 -20.15 -9.78 1.78
CA SER A 115 -20.43 -9.55 3.20
C SER A 115 -19.19 -9.27 4.07
N LEU A 116 -17.98 -9.54 3.56
CA LEU A 116 -16.70 -9.25 4.20
C LEU A 116 -15.93 -8.12 3.50
N ARG A 117 -16.59 -7.35 2.64
CA ARG A 117 -16.05 -6.15 2.01
C ARG A 117 -16.71 -4.94 2.65
N TYR A 118 -15.98 -4.23 3.50
CA TYR A 118 -16.52 -3.17 4.36
C TYR A 118 -16.21 -1.75 3.88
N ALA A 119 -15.43 -1.61 2.79
CA ALA A 119 -15.17 -0.33 2.10
C ALA A 119 -16.05 -0.16 0.86
N GLN A 120 -16.16 1.06 0.38
CA GLN A 120 -16.67 1.34 -0.97
C GLN A 120 -15.70 0.77 -2.00
N GLN A 121 -16.21 0.04 -3.00
CA GLN A 121 -15.40 -0.77 -3.92
C GLN A 121 -15.40 -0.24 -5.36
N ARG A 122 -16.09 0.85 -5.62
CA ARG A 122 -16.33 1.37 -6.96
C ARG A 122 -16.47 2.88 -6.93
N PHE A 123 -15.98 3.54 -7.98
CA PHE A 123 -16.26 4.95 -8.22
C PHE A 123 -16.54 5.23 -9.70
N THR A 124 -17.77 5.65 -9.99
CA THR A 124 -18.26 6.08 -11.30
C THR A 124 -19.10 7.36 -11.14
N GLU A 125 -19.79 7.80 -12.19
CA GLU A 125 -20.74 8.92 -12.08
C GLU A 125 -21.90 8.66 -11.10
N GLU A 126 -22.19 7.41 -10.76
CA GLU A 126 -23.28 7.00 -9.86
C GLU A 126 -22.93 7.26 -8.40
N GLU A 127 -21.64 7.09 -8.04
CA GLU A 127 -21.15 7.29 -6.67
C GLU A 127 -20.71 8.75 -6.37
N VAL A 128 -20.88 9.65 -7.34
CA VAL A 128 -20.54 11.08 -7.13
C VAL A 128 -21.40 11.70 -6.05
N SER A 129 -20.77 12.45 -5.15
CA SER A 129 -21.42 13.22 -4.08
C SER A 129 -22.47 14.17 -4.67
N GLN A 130 -23.66 14.16 -4.05
CA GLN A 130 -24.79 15.04 -4.39
C GLN A 130 -24.94 16.20 -3.41
N ARG A 131 -23.88 16.59 -2.73
CA ARG A 131 -23.89 17.60 -1.67
C ARG A 131 -24.48 18.94 -2.15
N THR A 132 -24.05 19.43 -3.29
CA THR A 132 -24.68 20.57 -3.98
C THR A 132 -24.73 20.36 -5.49
N PRO A 133 -25.71 20.93 -6.22
CA PRO A 133 -25.76 20.82 -7.67
C PRO A 133 -24.49 21.32 -8.38
N ALA A 134 -23.88 22.40 -7.86
CA ALA A 134 -22.65 22.96 -8.40
C ALA A 134 -21.45 22.02 -8.22
N ALA A 135 -21.27 21.47 -7.01
CA ALA A 135 -20.22 20.50 -6.72
C ALA A 135 -20.39 19.24 -7.56
N THR A 136 -21.59 18.65 -7.59
CA THR A 136 -21.90 17.46 -8.40
C THR A 136 -21.57 17.67 -9.88
N LYS A 137 -21.93 18.83 -10.45
CA LYS A 137 -21.63 19.18 -11.84
C LYS A 137 -20.12 19.26 -12.09
N ALA A 138 -19.40 19.98 -11.23
CA ALA A 138 -17.95 20.15 -11.34
C ALA A 138 -17.21 18.80 -11.25
N ILE A 139 -17.60 17.94 -10.31
CA ILE A 139 -17.05 16.59 -10.18
C ILE A 139 -17.28 15.78 -11.46
N LYS A 140 -18.52 15.73 -11.96
CA LYS A 140 -18.84 14.96 -13.17
C LYS A 140 -18.11 15.47 -14.42
N GLU A 141 -17.95 16.77 -14.56
CA GLU A 141 -17.15 17.36 -15.66
C GLU A 141 -15.68 16.94 -15.62
N ARG A 142 -15.09 16.88 -14.42
CA ARG A 142 -13.73 16.38 -14.23
C ARG A 142 -13.65 14.86 -14.46
N LEU A 143 -14.58 14.11 -13.94
CA LEU A 143 -14.64 12.65 -14.00
C LEU A 143 -14.69 12.13 -15.45
N ARG A 144 -15.37 12.83 -16.36
CA ARG A 144 -15.44 12.47 -17.81
C ARG A 144 -14.09 12.43 -18.50
N LYS A 145 -13.05 13.06 -17.92
CA LYS A 145 -11.68 13.07 -18.46
C LYS A 145 -10.80 12.00 -17.80
N MET A 146 -11.30 11.33 -16.78
CA MET A 146 -10.58 10.36 -15.95
C MET A 146 -11.01 8.93 -16.29
N GLN A 147 -10.24 7.96 -15.83
CA GLN A 147 -10.61 6.56 -15.79
C GLN A 147 -11.30 6.26 -14.45
N THR A 148 -12.40 5.54 -14.50
CA THR A 148 -13.22 5.20 -13.34
C THR A 148 -13.64 3.74 -13.41
N GLY A 149 -13.89 3.14 -12.27
CA GLY A 149 -14.28 1.73 -12.24
C GLY A 149 -14.27 1.13 -10.83
N ASP A 150 -14.03 -0.17 -10.81
CA ASP A 150 -13.96 -0.97 -9.60
C ASP A 150 -12.56 -0.88 -8.96
N ILE A 151 -12.43 -1.42 -7.75
CA ILE A 151 -11.26 -1.31 -6.88
C ILE A 151 -9.91 -1.67 -7.51
N PHE A 152 -9.88 -2.58 -8.47
CA PHE A 152 -8.66 -2.99 -9.17
C PHE A 152 -8.50 -2.33 -10.55
N LEU A 153 -9.02 -1.10 -10.72
CA LEU A 153 -8.72 -0.30 -11.90
C LEU A 153 -7.22 0.05 -11.93
N PRO A 154 -6.45 -0.39 -12.94
CA PRO A 154 -5.02 -0.11 -12.98
C PRO A 154 -4.72 1.38 -13.17
N PRO A 155 -3.64 1.90 -12.56
CA PRO A 155 -3.08 3.19 -12.95
C PRO A 155 -2.84 3.25 -14.46
N GLY A 156 -3.13 4.40 -15.08
CA GLY A 156 -3.00 4.61 -16.52
C GLY A 156 -2.21 5.87 -16.86
N LEU A 157 -2.02 6.14 -18.16
CA LEU A 157 -1.47 7.43 -18.64
C LEU A 157 -2.48 8.58 -18.48
N LYS A 158 -3.74 8.26 -18.26
CA LYS A 158 -4.78 9.20 -17.84
C LYS A 158 -5.00 9.04 -16.36
N ASP A 159 -5.45 10.12 -15.71
CA ASP A 159 -5.86 10.09 -14.31
C ASP A 159 -6.87 8.96 -14.07
N ALA A 160 -6.55 8.04 -13.19
CA ALA A 160 -7.41 6.94 -12.76
C ALA A 160 -7.86 7.20 -11.31
N VAL A 161 -9.16 7.06 -11.05
CA VAL A 161 -9.70 7.22 -9.70
C VAL A 161 -9.60 5.91 -8.98
N THR A 162 -9.16 5.95 -7.73
CA THR A 162 -9.13 4.81 -6.80
C THR A 162 -10.04 5.07 -5.61
N LEU A 163 -10.75 4.02 -5.19
CA LEU A 163 -11.61 4.02 -4.00
C LEU A 163 -11.63 2.61 -3.41
N PRO A 164 -11.25 2.42 -2.14
CA PRO A 164 -10.73 3.46 -1.24
C PRO A 164 -9.37 4.00 -1.68
N GLN A 165 -8.96 5.10 -1.05
CA GLN A 165 -7.69 5.80 -1.33
C GLN A 165 -6.44 4.93 -1.11
N PHE A 166 -5.25 5.43 -1.51
CA PHE A 166 -3.99 4.68 -1.40
C PHE A 166 -3.54 4.40 0.04
N ASN A 167 -3.87 5.27 1.01
CA ASN A 167 -3.67 4.94 2.42
C ASN A 167 -4.55 3.75 2.85
N GLY A 168 -5.59 3.48 2.07
CA GLY A 168 -6.45 2.33 2.21
C GLY A 168 -7.72 2.59 3.00
N GLY A 169 -8.63 1.61 2.90
CA GLY A 169 -9.81 1.53 3.73
C GLY A 169 -9.41 1.35 5.19
N THR A 170 -8.68 0.28 5.52
CA THR A 170 -8.03 0.11 6.83
C THR A 170 -6.55 0.45 6.71
N ASP A 171 -6.03 1.08 7.76
CA ASP A 171 -4.64 1.49 7.86
C ASP A 171 -3.96 0.85 9.10
N TRP A 172 -2.81 1.38 9.53
CA TRP A 172 -1.92 0.81 10.56
C TRP A 172 -2.59 0.52 11.90
N GLY A 173 -3.68 1.21 12.21
CA GLY A 173 -4.45 1.00 13.42
C GLY A 173 -5.05 -0.40 13.53
N GLY A 174 -5.26 -1.08 12.40
CA GLY A 174 -5.78 -2.43 12.34
C GLY A 174 -7.21 -2.55 12.87
N ALA A 175 -7.49 -3.66 13.56
CA ALA A 175 -8.81 -3.98 14.07
C ALA A 175 -8.76 -4.48 15.52
N ALA A 176 -9.89 -4.45 16.22
CA ALA A 176 -10.06 -5.02 17.55
C ALA A 176 -10.98 -6.24 17.51
N TYR A 177 -10.67 -7.25 18.29
CA TYR A 177 -11.45 -8.48 18.38
C TYR A 177 -12.08 -8.64 19.76
N ASP A 178 -13.39 -8.90 19.78
CA ASP A 178 -14.11 -9.35 20.97
C ASP A 178 -14.22 -10.87 20.96
N PRO A 179 -13.52 -11.58 21.87
CA PRO A 179 -13.52 -13.04 21.90
C PRO A 179 -14.82 -13.64 22.46
N ILE A 180 -15.65 -12.88 23.17
CA ILE A 180 -16.90 -13.36 23.72
C ILE A 180 -17.96 -13.45 22.61
N GLU A 181 -18.14 -12.34 21.88
CA GLU A 181 -19.10 -12.25 20.79
C GLU A 181 -18.53 -12.68 19.44
N ARG A 182 -17.22 -13.02 19.37
CA ARG A 182 -16.46 -13.33 18.15
C ARG A 182 -16.68 -12.29 17.04
N THR A 183 -16.65 -11.03 17.48
CA THR A 183 -16.90 -9.86 16.63
C THR A 183 -15.59 -9.09 16.38
N LEU A 184 -15.29 -8.78 15.13
CA LEU A 184 -14.18 -7.92 14.75
C LEU A 184 -14.69 -6.50 14.50
N PHE A 185 -14.05 -5.53 15.12
CA PHE A 185 -14.31 -4.11 14.89
C PHE A 185 -13.19 -3.54 14.03
N VAL A 186 -13.55 -2.93 12.90
CA VAL A 186 -12.60 -2.36 11.96
C VAL A 186 -13.11 -1.02 11.43
N ASN A 187 -12.25 -0.01 11.43
CA ASN A 187 -12.56 1.27 10.82
C ASN A 187 -12.13 1.29 9.35
N CYS A 188 -12.74 2.21 8.61
CA CYS A 188 -12.48 2.35 7.20
C CYS A 188 -12.56 3.81 6.77
N SER A 189 -11.60 4.24 5.94
CA SER A 189 -11.64 5.48 5.18
C SER A 189 -12.13 5.20 3.76
N ASN A 190 -13.20 5.91 3.35
CA ASN A 190 -13.84 5.77 2.05
C ASN A 190 -13.75 7.08 1.26
N GLU A 191 -12.57 7.65 1.15
CA GLU A 191 -12.32 8.83 0.30
C GLU A 191 -11.70 8.40 -1.02
N ALA A 192 -12.06 9.08 -2.11
CA ALA A 192 -11.48 8.84 -3.41
C ALA A 192 -10.20 9.65 -3.60
N GLU A 193 -9.21 9.03 -4.23
CA GLU A 193 -7.99 9.67 -4.72
C GLU A 193 -7.83 9.41 -6.23
N TRP A 194 -6.87 10.05 -6.84
CA TRP A 194 -6.52 9.78 -8.24
C TRP A 194 -5.02 9.72 -8.44
N ILE A 195 -4.63 8.95 -9.45
CA ILE A 195 -3.25 8.74 -9.86
C ILE A 195 -3.17 8.68 -11.36
N SER A 196 -2.07 9.14 -11.93
CA SER A 196 -1.69 8.82 -13.30
C SER A 196 -0.20 8.47 -13.38
N MET A 197 0.16 7.81 -14.47
CA MET A 197 1.53 7.40 -14.73
C MET A 197 2.13 8.31 -15.80
N ASN A 198 3.32 8.83 -15.54
CA ASN A 198 4.09 9.57 -16.50
C ASN A 198 5.27 8.72 -16.98
N LYS A 199 5.61 8.83 -18.26
CA LYS A 199 6.87 8.28 -18.73
C LYS A 199 8.00 8.97 -18.00
N ALA A 200 8.89 8.18 -17.42
CA ALA A 200 10.08 8.72 -16.77
C ALA A 200 10.95 9.44 -17.82
N GLU A 201 11.26 10.70 -17.56
CA GLU A 201 12.17 11.51 -18.39
C GLU A 201 13.44 11.78 -17.57
N PRO A 202 14.37 10.82 -17.55
CA PRO A 202 15.61 11.02 -16.81
C PRO A 202 16.41 12.16 -17.44
N PRO A 203 17.13 12.96 -16.66
CA PRO A 203 17.93 14.09 -17.18
C PRO A 203 18.99 13.55 -18.16
N LYS A 204 19.22 14.28 -19.25
CA LYS A 204 20.23 13.93 -20.27
C LYS A 204 21.64 13.85 -19.69
N SER A 205 21.89 14.57 -18.61
CA SER A 205 23.17 14.57 -17.91
C SER A 205 22.93 14.48 -16.41
N ILE A 206 23.73 13.68 -15.72
CA ILE A 206 23.63 13.47 -14.28
C ILE A 206 25.04 13.33 -13.69
N SER A 207 25.27 13.82 -12.49
CA SER A 207 26.51 13.51 -11.77
C SER A 207 26.42 12.13 -11.12
N ARG A 208 27.56 11.47 -10.88
CA ARG A 208 27.58 10.21 -10.11
C ARG A 208 26.98 10.41 -8.73
N PHE A 209 27.22 11.55 -8.10
CA PHE A 209 26.66 11.86 -6.79
C PHE A 209 25.12 11.89 -6.81
N GLU A 210 24.51 12.58 -7.75
CA GLU A 210 23.04 12.67 -7.84
C GLU A 210 22.42 11.31 -8.24
N LEU A 211 23.04 10.56 -9.13
CA LEU A 211 22.63 9.20 -9.45
C LEU A 211 22.72 8.31 -8.21
N GLY A 212 23.84 8.37 -7.50
CA GLY A 212 24.04 7.61 -6.26
C GLY A 212 23.06 7.97 -5.16
N LYS A 213 22.69 9.26 -5.05
CA LYS A 213 21.67 9.75 -4.13
C LYS A 213 20.29 9.16 -4.44
N GLN A 214 19.92 9.08 -5.72
CA GLN A 214 18.67 8.47 -6.18
C GLN A 214 18.65 6.97 -5.83
N LEU A 215 19.72 6.25 -6.17
CA LEU A 215 19.88 4.82 -5.86
C LEU A 215 19.84 4.55 -4.34
N TYR A 216 20.54 5.37 -3.56
CA TYR A 216 20.56 5.24 -2.10
C TYR A 216 19.15 5.41 -1.50
N ARG A 217 18.42 6.43 -1.95
CA ARG A 217 17.04 6.68 -1.49
C ARG A 217 16.10 5.53 -1.82
N GLY A 218 16.24 4.94 -3.00
CA GLY A 218 15.38 3.84 -3.45
C GLY A 218 15.73 2.47 -2.85
N LEU A 219 17.01 2.21 -2.57
CA LEU A 219 17.47 0.87 -2.19
C LEU A 219 17.98 0.74 -0.76
N CYS A 220 18.54 1.81 -0.20
CA CYS A 220 19.35 1.74 1.02
C CYS A 220 18.71 2.47 2.20
N ALA A 221 17.98 3.56 1.93
CA ALA A 221 17.48 4.46 2.95
C ALA A 221 16.48 3.83 3.92
N SER A 222 15.73 2.81 3.47
CA SER A 222 14.80 2.06 4.31
C SER A 222 15.49 1.39 5.52
N CYS A 223 16.74 0.94 5.34
CA CYS A 223 17.55 0.34 6.42
C CYS A 223 18.54 1.32 7.03
N HIS A 224 19.18 2.16 6.23
CA HIS A 224 20.29 3.03 6.65
C HIS A 224 19.88 4.48 6.98
N GLY A 225 18.58 4.82 6.82
CA GLY A 225 18.02 6.14 7.07
C GLY A 225 18.27 7.16 5.94
N HIS A 226 17.44 8.22 5.90
CA HIS A 226 17.44 9.23 4.81
C HIS A 226 18.46 10.28 5.09
N GLU A 227 19.18 10.65 5.86
CA GLU A 227 20.23 11.67 6.02
C GLU A 227 20.85 11.69 7.44
N LEU A 228 20.04 11.61 8.47
CA LEU A 228 20.51 11.64 9.85
C LEU A 228 19.74 10.67 10.75
N ALA A 229 18.73 9.97 10.20
CA ALA A 229 17.94 9.02 10.96
C ALA A 229 18.68 7.69 11.09
N ARG A 230 18.70 7.14 12.29
CA ARG A 230 19.29 5.84 12.59
C ARG A 230 18.17 4.81 12.72
N ASN A 231 18.17 3.80 11.88
CA ASN A 231 17.29 2.64 12.06
C ASN A 231 18.00 1.60 12.98
N PRO A 232 17.32 1.03 13.95
CA PRO A 232 17.90 -0.02 14.79
C PRO A 232 18.37 -1.21 13.94
N GLY A 233 19.62 -1.64 14.16
CA GLY A 233 20.18 -2.82 13.50
C GLY A 233 20.98 -2.59 12.21
N ALA A 234 20.97 -1.38 11.64
CA ALA A 234 21.82 -1.02 10.52
C ALA A 234 22.65 0.25 10.82
N PRO A 235 23.89 0.38 10.28
CA PRO A 235 24.66 1.63 10.36
C PRO A 235 23.89 2.77 9.67
N SER A 236 23.86 3.96 10.30
CA SER A 236 23.31 5.16 9.66
C SER A 236 24.14 5.58 8.44
N LEU A 237 23.58 6.46 7.59
CA LEU A 237 24.34 7.01 6.47
C LEU A 237 25.64 7.70 6.93
N THR A 238 25.60 8.38 8.09
CA THR A 238 26.78 9.01 8.67
C THR A 238 27.83 7.97 9.08
N ASP A 239 27.40 6.85 9.70
CA ASP A 239 28.30 5.74 10.04
C ASP A 239 28.87 5.09 8.78
N LEU A 240 28.04 4.89 7.73
CA LEU A 240 28.49 4.36 6.44
C LEU A 240 29.55 5.26 5.81
N ARG A 241 29.39 6.57 5.86
CA ARG A 241 30.37 7.54 5.35
C ARG A 241 31.72 7.40 6.04
N GLN A 242 31.73 7.26 7.37
CA GLN A 242 32.95 7.05 8.13
C GLN A 242 33.61 5.70 7.80
N VAL A 243 32.84 4.64 7.73
CA VAL A 243 33.35 3.29 7.42
C VAL A 243 33.87 3.20 5.99
N VAL A 244 33.16 3.76 5.02
CA VAL A 244 33.45 3.64 3.58
C VAL A 244 34.56 4.62 3.14
N ALA A 245 34.76 5.74 3.86
CA ALA A 245 35.74 6.77 3.50
C ALA A 245 37.15 6.20 3.26
N ASN A 246 37.57 5.25 4.06
CA ASN A 246 38.91 4.68 4.06
C ASN A 246 38.98 3.24 3.45
N GLN A 247 37.88 2.72 2.91
CA GLN A 247 37.86 1.38 2.31
C GLN A 247 38.16 1.45 0.80
N PRO A 248 38.83 0.46 0.22
CA PRO A 248 38.93 0.35 -1.22
C PRO A 248 37.54 0.29 -1.88
N VAL A 249 37.41 0.82 -3.12
CA VAL A 249 36.15 0.76 -3.87
C VAL A 249 35.69 -0.67 -4.07
N GLU A 250 36.64 -1.57 -4.32
CA GLU A 250 36.40 -3.00 -4.53
C GLU A 250 35.77 -3.66 -3.30
N HIS A 251 36.11 -3.20 -2.09
CA HIS A 251 35.51 -3.71 -0.87
C HIS A 251 34.00 -3.33 -0.78
N VAL A 252 33.67 -2.08 -1.10
CA VAL A 252 32.27 -1.64 -1.15
C VAL A 252 31.49 -2.39 -2.21
N ARG A 253 32.07 -2.54 -3.40
CA ARG A 253 31.50 -3.30 -4.49
C ARG A 253 31.23 -4.75 -4.07
N SER A 254 32.18 -5.41 -3.45
CA SER A 254 32.03 -6.80 -2.98
C SER A 254 30.87 -6.94 -1.97
N ILE A 255 30.65 -5.94 -1.11
CA ILE A 255 29.51 -5.95 -0.18
C ILE A 255 28.19 -5.78 -0.95
N LEU A 256 28.13 -4.91 -1.95
CA LEU A 256 26.93 -4.72 -2.78
C LEU A 256 26.60 -6.00 -3.59
N GLU A 257 27.59 -6.66 -4.13
CA GLU A 257 27.41 -7.87 -4.96
C GLU A 257 27.04 -9.11 -4.13
N ASN A 258 27.62 -9.26 -2.94
CA ASN A 258 27.50 -10.49 -2.16
C ASN A 258 26.59 -10.37 -0.93
N GLY A 259 26.28 -9.14 -0.51
CA GLY A 259 25.62 -8.85 0.77
C GLY A 259 26.59 -8.97 1.97
N LYS A 260 26.13 -8.63 3.16
CA LYS A 260 26.89 -8.78 4.41
C LYS A 260 25.96 -8.87 5.61
N GLY A 261 25.96 -9.98 6.32
CA GLY A 261 25.08 -10.20 7.46
C GLY A 261 23.60 -10.12 7.07
N GLN A 262 22.85 -9.16 7.60
CA GLN A 262 21.45 -8.90 7.23
C GLN A 262 21.28 -8.03 5.97
N MET A 263 22.36 -7.44 5.48
CA MET A 263 22.34 -6.65 4.25
C MET A 263 22.19 -7.57 3.03
N PRO A 264 21.14 -7.43 2.20
CA PRO A 264 20.96 -8.24 1.01
C PRO A 264 22.02 -7.92 -0.05
N LYS A 265 22.17 -8.80 -1.04
CA LYS A 265 22.95 -8.55 -2.24
C LYS A 265 22.20 -7.65 -3.23
N PHE A 266 22.90 -6.76 -3.89
CA PHE A 266 22.41 -5.87 -4.94
C PHE A 266 23.06 -6.17 -6.29
N ALA A 267 23.11 -7.44 -6.66
CA ALA A 267 23.75 -7.91 -7.90
C ALA A 267 23.09 -7.36 -9.19
N VAL A 268 21.93 -6.76 -9.09
CA VAL A 268 21.23 -6.07 -10.19
C VAL A 268 21.89 -4.74 -10.57
N LEU A 269 22.67 -4.12 -9.67
CA LEU A 269 23.32 -2.85 -9.94
C LEU A 269 24.50 -3.03 -10.91
N SER A 270 24.51 -2.23 -11.97
CA SER A 270 25.65 -2.14 -12.89
C SER A 270 26.88 -1.53 -12.22
N THR A 271 28.02 -1.62 -12.87
CA THR A 271 29.27 -1.00 -12.39
C THR A 271 29.12 0.52 -12.22
N ASP A 272 28.51 1.20 -13.18
CA ASP A 272 28.28 2.66 -13.09
C ASP A 272 27.37 3.04 -11.94
N GLU A 273 26.34 2.21 -11.67
CA GLU A 273 25.43 2.40 -10.52
C GLU A 273 26.13 2.16 -9.18
N GLN A 274 26.96 1.15 -9.08
CA GLN A 274 27.78 0.87 -7.88
C GLN A 274 28.78 2.01 -7.60
N GLU A 275 29.42 2.54 -8.66
CA GLU A 275 30.30 3.70 -8.56
C GLU A 275 29.55 4.95 -8.13
N ALA A 276 28.37 5.20 -8.69
CA ALA A 276 27.52 6.32 -8.32
C ALA A 276 27.09 6.23 -6.85
N LEU A 277 26.64 5.07 -6.40
CA LEU A 277 26.27 4.84 -5.01
C LEU A 277 27.45 5.07 -4.06
N THR A 278 28.65 4.58 -4.43
CA THR A 278 29.87 4.80 -3.66
C THR A 278 30.25 6.28 -3.60
N ALA A 279 30.10 7.02 -4.71
CA ALA A 279 30.37 8.46 -4.76
C ALA A 279 29.45 9.23 -3.82
N PHE A 280 28.17 8.89 -3.78
CA PHE A 280 27.19 9.49 -2.85
C PHE A 280 27.54 9.21 -1.39
N ILE A 281 27.83 7.96 -1.04
CA ILE A 281 28.16 7.57 0.34
C ILE A 281 29.44 8.28 0.79
N ARG A 282 30.42 8.47 -0.07
CA ARG A 282 31.69 9.17 0.22
C ARG A 282 31.59 10.70 0.20
N GLU A 283 30.43 11.28 -0.08
CA GLU A 283 30.23 12.73 -0.27
C GLU A 283 31.13 13.37 -1.33
N ASN A 284 31.53 12.63 -2.34
CA ASN A 284 32.30 13.14 -3.48
C ASN A 284 31.39 13.94 -4.43
N GLY A 285 30.76 15.01 -3.93
CA GLY A 285 29.65 15.72 -4.58
C GLY A 285 30.04 16.74 -5.64
N LYS A 286 31.30 16.88 -6.03
CA LYS A 286 31.76 17.83 -7.07
C LYS A 286 32.06 17.17 -8.40
N ASP A 287 31.30 16.17 -8.77
CA ASP A 287 31.52 15.41 -9.99
C ASP A 287 31.05 16.16 -11.22
N LYS A 288 31.81 15.96 -12.29
CA LYS A 288 31.44 16.37 -13.65
C LYS A 288 30.12 15.73 -14.06
N LEU A 289 29.25 16.52 -14.69
CA LEU A 289 28.06 15.98 -15.34
C LEU A 289 28.47 15.00 -16.44
N LEU A 290 27.96 13.80 -16.36
CA LEU A 290 28.12 12.73 -17.33
C LEU A 290 26.90 12.69 -18.25
N ASN A 291 27.12 12.38 -19.51
CA ASN A 291 26.02 12.09 -20.42
C ASN A 291 25.37 10.78 -19.96
N ARG A 292 24.11 10.82 -19.56
CA ARG A 292 23.38 9.65 -19.06
C ARG A 292 23.38 8.49 -20.07
N ALA A 293 23.28 8.80 -21.38
CA ALA A 293 23.30 7.80 -22.43
C ALA A 293 24.63 7.01 -22.55
N SER A 294 25.72 7.53 -21.95
CA SER A 294 27.01 6.82 -21.89
C SER A 294 27.18 5.92 -20.67
N LEU A 295 26.21 5.94 -19.73
CA LEU A 295 26.23 5.12 -18.53
C LEU A 295 25.50 3.81 -18.78
N GLN A 296 26.02 2.72 -18.22
CA GLN A 296 25.31 1.45 -18.16
C GLN A 296 24.43 1.43 -16.90
N LEU A 297 23.12 1.62 -17.09
CA LEU A 297 22.16 1.71 -16.00
C LEU A 297 21.21 0.52 -16.10
N SER A 298 21.22 -0.33 -15.08
CA SER A 298 20.39 -1.53 -15.01
C SER A 298 19.17 -1.30 -14.12
N TYR A 299 19.34 -0.66 -12.98
CA TYR A 299 18.28 -0.41 -12.01
C TYR A 299 17.66 0.98 -12.21
N ALA A 300 18.46 2.02 -12.39
CA ALA A 300 17.96 3.39 -12.50
C ALA A 300 17.06 3.64 -13.73
N ASP A 301 17.22 2.84 -14.79
CA ASP A 301 16.40 2.89 -16.01
C ASP A 301 15.37 1.73 -16.08
N ALA A 302 15.30 0.89 -15.04
CA ALA A 302 14.39 -0.27 -15.01
C ALA A 302 12.91 0.11 -14.86
N ILE A 303 12.62 1.34 -14.43
CA ILE A 303 11.27 1.84 -14.20
C ILE A 303 10.97 2.97 -15.20
N PRO A 304 10.39 2.65 -16.36
CA PRO A 304 10.12 3.62 -17.42
C PRO A 304 8.90 4.52 -17.16
N TYR A 305 8.11 4.20 -16.16
CA TYR A 305 6.91 4.95 -15.78
C TYR A 305 6.90 5.23 -14.28
N VAL A 306 6.55 6.46 -13.91
CA VAL A 306 6.48 6.92 -12.52
C VAL A 306 5.10 7.52 -12.24
N ALA A 307 4.59 7.27 -11.06
CA ALA A 307 3.30 7.81 -10.62
C ALA A 307 3.41 9.32 -10.34
N THR A 308 2.30 10.03 -10.55
CA THR A 308 2.14 11.45 -10.18
C THR A 308 2.08 11.68 -8.68
N GLY A 309 2.09 10.61 -7.89
CA GLY A 309 1.81 10.61 -6.46
C GLY A 309 0.34 10.40 -6.17
N HIS A 310 0.03 10.30 -4.88
CA HIS A 310 -1.33 10.15 -4.38
C HIS A 310 -1.98 11.53 -4.35
N ASN A 311 -3.06 11.70 -5.11
CA ASN A 311 -3.69 13.00 -5.25
C ASN A 311 -5.11 12.94 -4.69
N GLU A 312 -5.41 13.78 -3.71
CA GLU A 312 -6.76 13.91 -3.17
C GLU A 312 -7.75 14.30 -4.27
N PHE A 313 -8.90 13.64 -4.29
CA PHE A 313 -9.98 14.00 -5.18
C PHE A 313 -11.10 14.68 -4.42
N LYS A 314 -11.07 16.00 -4.41
CA LYS A 314 -12.03 16.85 -3.70
C LYS A 314 -12.85 17.71 -4.65
N ASP A 315 -14.02 18.07 -4.17
CA ASP A 315 -14.91 19.02 -4.84
C ASP A 315 -14.37 20.47 -4.71
N PRO A 316 -14.99 21.47 -5.37
CA PRO A 316 -14.52 22.85 -5.30
C PRO A 316 -14.57 23.47 -3.88
N ASP A 317 -15.33 22.89 -2.97
CA ASP A 317 -15.45 23.36 -1.58
C ASP A 317 -14.51 22.59 -0.62
N GLY A 318 -13.71 21.63 -1.15
CA GLY A 318 -12.70 20.89 -0.40
C GLY A 318 -13.18 19.58 0.24
N PHE A 319 -14.40 19.11 -0.07
CA PHE A 319 -14.94 17.86 0.46
C PHE A 319 -14.69 16.68 -0.51
N PRO A 320 -14.66 15.42 -0.01
CA PRO A 320 -14.54 14.25 -0.85
C PRO A 320 -15.60 14.17 -1.96
N VAL A 321 -15.19 13.69 -3.12
CA VAL A 321 -16.05 13.68 -4.33
C VAL A 321 -17.06 12.56 -4.37
N ASN A 322 -16.84 11.48 -3.61
CA ASN A 322 -17.77 10.34 -3.55
C ASN A 322 -18.87 10.57 -2.52
N GLN A 323 -19.93 9.77 -2.64
CA GLN A 323 -21.03 9.80 -1.66
C GLN A 323 -20.51 9.35 -0.28
N PRO A 324 -20.93 10.01 0.83
CA PRO A 324 -20.64 9.54 2.17
C PRO A 324 -21.32 8.17 2.45
N PRO A 325 -20.91 7.42 3.50
CA PRO A 325 -19.99 7.85 4.54
C PRO A 325 -18.52 7.75 4.14
N TRP A 326 -17.75 8.80 4.42
CA TRP A 326 -16.31 8.88 4.14
C TRP A 326 -15.45 8.23 5.20
N GLY A 327 -16.00 8.02 6.39
CA GLY A 327 -15.40 7.26 7.46
C GLY A 327 -16.44 6.36 8.11
N THR A 328 -16.06 5.11 8.40
CA THR A 328 -16.94 4.11 9.02
C THR A 328 -16.23 3.30 10.08
N LEU A 329 -17.01 2.79 11.04
CA LEU A 329 -16.62 1.72 11.95
C LEU A 329 -17.59 0.56 11.73
N SER A 330 -17.07 -0.61 11.41
CA SER A 330 -17.85 -1.82 11.16
C SER A 330 -17.65 -2.84 12.27
N ALA A 331 -18.72 -3.51 12.68
CA ALA A 331 -18.67 -4.72 13.49
C ALA A 331 -19.01 -5.92 12.60
N ILE A 332 -18.09 -6.88 12.54
CA ILE A 332 -18.18 -8.06 11.66
C ILE A 332 -18.34 -9.30 12.52
N ASP A 333 -19.43 -10.05 12.30
CA ASP A 333 -19.67 -11.36 12.88
C ASP A 333 -18.75 -12.38 12.21
N LEU A 334 -17.76 -12.88 12.93
CA LEU A 334 -16.81 -13.83 12.38
C LEU A 334 -17.36 -15.24 12.24
N ASP A 335 -18.43 -15.60 12.97
CA ASP A 335 -19.08 -16.91 12.84
C ASP A 335 -19.88 -17.00 11.55
N LYS A 336 -20.49 -15.87 11.13
CA LYS A 336 -21.31 -15.81 9.93
C LYS A 336 -20.58 -15.24 8.70
N GLY A 337 -19.50 -14.50 8.90
CA GLY A 337 -18.82 -13.78 7.84
C GLY A 337 -19.65 -12.64 7.27
N GLU A 338 -20.30 -11.85 8.14
CA GLU A 338 -21.17 -10.75 7.74
C GLU A 338 -20.99 -9.50 8.63
N ILE A 339 -21.28 -8.34 8.07
CA ILE A 339 -21.29 -7.08 8.82
C ILE A 339 -22.56 -7.03 9.68
N LYS A 340 -22.42 -7.04 11.02
CA LYS A 340 -23.52 -6.86 11.97
C LYS A 340 -24.10 -5.47 11.92
N TRP A 341 -23.22 -4.46 11.89
CA TRP A 341 -23.55 -3.06 11.75
C TRP A 341 -22.34 -2.28 11.22
N GLN A 342 -22.63 -1.15 10.59
CA GLN A 342 -21.65 -0.17 10.20
C GLN A 342 -22.15 1.21 10.62
N ALA A 343 -21.32 1.92 11.37
CA ALA A 343 -21.61 3.27 11.86
C ALA A 343 -20.71 4.29 11.16
N THR A 344 -21.24 5.47 10.90
CA THR A 344 -20.46 6.61 10.42
C THR A 344 -19.46 7.04 11.49
N LEU A 345 -18.19 7.24 11.12
CA LEU A 345 -17.11 7.64 12.01
C LEU A 345 -16.57 9.01 11.59
N GLY A 346 -16.68 9.98 12.49
CA GLY A 346 -16.29 11.36 12.26
C GLY A 346 -17.37 12.20 11.56
N THR A 347 -17.12 13.48 11.47
CA THR A 347 -18.01 14.44 10.79
C THR A 347 -17.23 15.70 10.39
N TYR A 348 -17.73 16.41 9.40
CA TYR A 348 -17.30 17.77 9.09
C TYR A 348 -18.27 18.76 9.80
N PRO A 349 -17.81 19.51 10.83
CA PRO A 349 -18.68 20.41 11.59
C PRO A 349 -19.40 21.44 10.73
N GLU A 350 -18.76 21.90 9.66
CA GLU A 350 -19.35 22.86 8.71
C GLU A 350 -20.48 22.25 7.88
N LEU A 351 -20.50 20.94 7.64
CA LEU A 351 -21.62 20.26 6.97
C LEU A 351 -22.77 19.98 7.95
N GLU A 352 -22.47 19.62 9.19
CA GLU A 352 -23.50 19.50 10.25
C GLU A 352 -24.18 20.83 10.52
N ALA A 353 -23.43 21.95 10.55
CA ALA A 353 -23.99 23.28 10.69
C ALA A 353 -24.96 23.66 9.55
N GLN A 354 -24.82 23.02 8.37
CA GLN A 354 -25.75 23.15 7.24
C GLN A 354 -26.93 22.18 7.32
N GLY A 355 -27.02 21.36 8.38
CA GLY A 355 -28.11 20.40 8.59
C GLY A 355 -27.90 19.05 7.87
N LEU A 356 -26.71 18.76 7.40
CA LEU A 356 -26.38 17.45 6.85
C LEU A 356 -26.14 16.43 7.98
N ALA A 357 -26.50 15.18 7.74
CA ALA A 357 -26.17 14.07 8.63
C ALA A 357 -24.65 13.89 8.73
N PRO A 358 -24.14 13.26 9.81
CA PRO A 358 -22.71 12.93 9.91
C PRO A 358 -22.21 12.20 8.67
N THR A 359 -21.15 12.71 8.07
CA THR A 359 -20.62 12.22 6.78
C THR A 359 -19.51 11.20 6.94
N GLY A 360 -18.94 11.07 8.14
CA GLY A 360 -17.66 10.41 8.33
C GLY A 360 -16.51 11.27 7.82
N THR A 361 -15.31 10.94 8.27
CA THR A 361 -14.07 11.60 7.85
C THR A 361 -12.97 10.58 7.69
N PHE A 362 -11.88 10.97 7.04
CA PHE A 362 -10.65 10.22 7.02
C PHE A 362 -10.20 9.82 8.44
N ASN A 363 -9.82 8.57 8.63
CA ASN A 363 -9.41 8.03 9.92
C ASN A 363 -8.35 6.95 9.75
N MET A 364 -7.33 6.94 10.62
CA MET A 364 -6.23 5.97 10.63
C MET A 364 -6.08 5.25 11.96
N GLY A 365 -6.73 5.76 13.03
CA GLY A 365 -6.66 5.18 14.36
C GLY A 365 -7.38 3.85 14.45
N GLY A 366 -6.76 2.84 15.07
CA GLY A 366 -7.39 1.54 15.30
C GLY A 366 -8.33 1.54 16.52
N PRO A 367 -9.37 0.70 16.51
CA PRO A 367 -10.24 0.51 17.66
C PRO A 367 -9.60 -0.35 18.74
N ILE A 368 -10.14 -0.26 19.96
CA ILE A 368 -9.92 -1.21 21.05
C ILE A 368 -11.26 -1.63 21.63
N ALA A 369 -11.48 -2.93 21.76
CA ALA A 369 -12.70 -3.50 22.34
C ALA A 369 -12.48 -3.91 23.80
N THR A 370 -13.52 -3.76 24.61
CA THR A 370 -13.50 -4.16 26.01
C THR A 370 -14.46 -5.32 26.27
N ALA A 371 -14.18 -6.12 27.30
CA ALA A 371 -15.05 -7.21 27.73
C ALA A 371 -16.45 -6.75 28.21
N SER A 372 -16.62 -5.46 28.47
CA SER A 372 -17.92 -4.87 28.86
C SER A 372 -18.78 -4.42 27.68
N GLY A 373 -18.37 -4.71 26.45
CA GLY A 373 -19.13 -4.38 25.24
C GLY A 373 -18.92 -2.94 24.73
N LEU A 374 -17.87 -2.23 25.18
CA LEU A 374 -17.52 -0.92 24.66
C LEU A 374 -16.39 -1.01 23.64
N VAL A 375 -16.47 -0.20 22.60
CA VAL A 375 -15.41 0.00 21.62
C VAL A 375 -14.94 1.44 21.70
N PHE A 376 -13.62 1.63 21.84
CA PHE A 376 -12.99 2.93 21.83
C PHE A 376 -12.17 3.09 20.55
N ILE A 377 -12.26 4.25 19.93
CA ILE A 377 -11.49 4.60 18.74
C ILE A 377 -11.20 6.11 18.75
N GLY A 378 -9.98 6.49 18.36
CA GLY A 378 -9.66 7.89 18.10
C GLY A 378 -10.12 8.27 16.70
N ALA A 379 -11.16 9.09 16.61
CA ALA A 379 -11.55 9.72 15.36
C ALA A 379 -10.69 10.96 15.09
N THR A 380 -10.44 11.26 13.84
CA THR A 380 -9.53 12.35 13.45
C THR A 380 -10.21 13.71 13.35
N MET A 381 -11.50 13.80 13.14
CA MET A 381 -12.30 15.04 13.19
C MET A 381 -13.76 14.74 13.54
#